data_391e48a20246444e5ce56b21ec970e99
#
_entry.id   391e48a20246444e5ce56b21ec970e99
#
_cell.length_a   1.000
_cell.length_b   1.000
_cell.length_c   1.000
_cell.angle_alpha   90.00
_cell.angle_beta   90.00
_cell.angle_gamma   90.00
#
_symmetry.space_group_name_H-M   'P 1'
#
loop_
_entity.id
_entity.type
_entity.pdbx_description
1 polymer ?
#
loop_
_entity_poly.entity_id
_entity_poly.type
_entity_poly.pdbx_seq_one_letter_code
_entity_poly.pdbx_strand_id
1 'polypeptide(L)'
;MAEQLQEIPVYLFTGFLEAGKTKFITETMQDENFNDGKRNYLIIACEEGEEEYDPEALGKNVSFATFDDEQSLTVDRLSAMVKRAKADVVVVEYNGMWQLDRFYNALPENFMVYQEIFIADSTTIMGYNSNMRSLVVDKLTSCEMAVFNRTDKDTDKETLHKLVRAISRKANICYEDKAGEIEFDQIEDPLPFDINAPVIEIKDEDFAIFYRDLSEDFSKYNGKTVSFRGIVALDKALPKGHFAVGRHIMTCCQADITYRGVVAKGMGSLKLKTRDWVKVTGTLNEEFSPLYQDVGPVLTVLSVEMTGKPAQEVATFY
;
A
#
# COMPACT_ATOMS: atom_id res chain seq x y z
N MET A 1 26.83 -11.73 -24.05
CA MET A 1 26.50 -10.51 -23.30
C MET A 1 24.99 -10.50 -23.23
N ALA A 2 24.41 -10.61 -22.02
CA ALA A 2 22.98 -10.41 -21.88
C ALA A 2 22.69 -8.96 -22.27
N GLU A 3 21.84 -8.72 -23.26
CA GLU A 3 21.28 -7.41 -23.51
C GLU A 3 20.61 -6.99 -22.19
N GLN A 4 21.09 -5.91 -21.58
CA GLN A 4 20.35 -5.27 -20.49
C GLN A 4 19.06 -4.78 -21.12
N LEU A 5 17.95 -5.43 -20.78
CA LEU A 5 16.63 -4.97 -21.18
C LEU A 5 16.45 -3.54 -20.62
N GLN A 6 16.09 -2.62 -21.47
CA GLN A 6 15.80 -1.25 -21.08
C GLN A 6 14.61 -1.29 -20.08
N GLU A 7 14.76 -0.63 -18.94
CA GLU A 7 13.68 -0.47 -17.98
C GLU A 7 12.58 0.42 -18.57
N ILE A 8 11.33 -0.01 -18.39
CA ILE A 8 10.16 0.70 -18.89
C ILE A 8 9.36 1.18 -17.67
N PRO A 9 9.34 2.50 -17.40
CA PRO A 9 8.54 3.06 -16.34
C PRO A 9 7.04 2.92 -16.64
N VAL A 10 6.29 2.52 -15.60
CA VAL A 10 4.85 2.37 -15.62
C VAL A 10 4.24 3.35 -14.62
N TYR A 11 3.30 4.15 -15.08
CA TYR A 11 2.44 4.97 -14.23
C TYR A 11 1.07 4.32 -14.17
N LEU A 12 0.67 3.90 -12.98
CA LEU A 12 -0.54 3.12 -12.74
C LEU A 12 -1.60 3.98 -12.08
N PHE A 13 -2.70 4.19 -12.79
CA PHE A 13 -3.86 4.94 -12.30
C PHE A 13 -4.97 3.97 -11.93
N THR A 14 -5.34 3.95 -10.67
CA THR A 14 -6.35 3.08 -10.11
C THR A 14 -7.55 3.90 -9.62
N GLY A 15 -8.68 3.26 -9.40
CA GLY A 15 -9.91 3.92 -8.96
C GLY A 15 -11.13 3.30 -9.64
N PHE A 16 -12.31 3.57 -9.12
CA PHE A 16 -13.55 3.00 -9.65
C PHE A 16 -13.98 3.66 -10.96
N LEU A 17 -14.92 3.03 -11.65
CA LEU A 17 -15.49 3.58 -12.87
C LEU A 17 -16.06 4.99 -12.60
N GLU A 18 -15.90 5.90 -13.55
CA GLU A 18 -16.32 7.31 -13.46
C GLU A 18 -15.65 8.11 -12.33
N ALA A 19 -14.57 7.60 -11.75
CA ALA A 19 -13.81 8.35 -10.74
C ALA A 19 -12.97 9.51 -11.33
N GLY A 20 -12.94 9.68 -12.66
CA GLY A 20 -12.20 10.76 -13.33
C GLY A 20 -10.76 10.39 -13.69
N LYS A 21 -10.42 9.10 -13.80
CA LYS A 21 -9.09 8.63 -14.21
C LYS A 21 -8.69 9.13 -15.59
N THR A 22 -9.56 8.95 -16.58
CA THR A 22 -9.34 9.35 -17.98
C THR A 22 -9.02 10.86 -18.08
N LYS A 23 -9.81 11.71 -17.39
CA LYS A 23 -9.54 13.15 -17.31
C LYS A 23 -8.17 13.43 -16.71
N PHE A 24 -7.85 12.86 -15.56
CA PHE A 24 -6.59 13.08 -14.87
C PHE A 24 -5.38 12.62 -15.70
N ILE A 25 -5.47 11.46 -16.36
CA ILE A 25 -4.43 10.98 -17.29
C ILE A 25 -4.28 11.94 -18.48
N THR A 26 -5.40 12.40 -19.05
CA THR A 26 -5.37 13.34 -20.18
C THR A 26 -4.66 14.65 -19.80
N GLU A 27 -4.99 15.23 -18.66
CA GLU A 27 -4.34 16.44 -18.15
C GLU A 27 -2.86 16.23 -17.86
N THR A 28 -2.50 15.08 -17.26
CA THR A 28 -1.10 14.68 -17.05
C THR A 28 -0.34 14.55 -18.37
N MET A 29 -0.94 13.96 -19.39
CA MET A 29 -0.33 13.80 -20.72
C MET A 29 -0.21 15.10 -21.48
N GLN A 30 -0.99 16.13 -21.15
CA GLN A 30 -0.91 17.47 -21.74
C GLN A 30 0.11 18.38 -21.04
N ASP A 31 0.61 17.97 -19.86
CA ASP A 31 1.68 18.69 -19.16
C ASP A 31 3.02 18.44 -19.84
N GLU A 32 3.67 19.51 -20.32
CA GLU A 32 4.99 19.46 -20.99
C GLU A 32 6.11 18.92 -20.09
N ASN A 33 5.98 18.99 -18.76
CA ASN A 33 6.93 18.41 -17.83
C ASN A 33 6.84 16.87 -17.80
N PHE A 34 5.66 16.32 -18.04
CA PHE A 34 5.45 14.86 -18.13
C PHE A 34 5.67 14.36 -19.54
N ASN A 35 5.05 14.97 -20.53
CA ASN A 35 5.13 14.59 -21.95
C ASN A 35 5.74 15.72 -22.79
N ASP A 36 7.06 15.75 -22.87
CA ASP A 36 7.84 16.72 -23.64
C ASP A 36 7.93 16.37 -25.16
N GLY A 37 7.18 15.39 -25.62
CA GLY A 37 7.15 14.93 -27.01
C GLY A 37 8.36 14.13 -27.50
N LYS A 38 9.36 13.85 -26.63
CA LYS A 38 10.58 13.11 -27.02
C LYS A 38 10.48 11.60 -26.79
N ARG A 39 9.68 11.19 -25.78
CA ARG A 39 9.43 9.79 -25.46
C ARG A 39 8.13 9.32 -26.11
N ASN A 40 8.07 8.04 -26.44
CA ASN A 40 6.84 7.40 -26.90
C ASN A 40 6.08 6.84 -25.71
N TYR A 41 4.82 7.16 -25.61
CA TYR A 41 3.92 6.71 -24.57
C TYR A 41 2.94 5.68 -25.10
N LEU A 42 2.63 4.70 -24.27
CA LEU A 42 1.51 3.78 -24.49
C LEU A 42 0.51 3.94 -23.34
N ILE A 43 -0.67 4.43 -23.65
CA ILE A 43 -1.80 4.42 -22.73
C ILE A 43 -2.53 3.10 -22.90
N ILE A 44 -2.72 2.39 -21.80
CA ILE A 44 -3.47 1.12 -21.73
C ILE A 44 -4.71 1.36 -20.89
N ALA A 45 -5.90 1.32 -21.52
CA ALA A 45 -7.18 1.41 -20.83
C ALA A 45 -7.71 -0.01 -20.54
N CYS A 46 -8.03 -0.28 -19.27
CA CYS A 46 -8.59 -1.55 -18.82
C CYS A 46 -10.09 -1.48 -18.52
N GLU A 47 -10.72 -0.36 -18.78
CA GLU A 47 -12.19 -0.19 -18.70
C GLU A 47 -12.65 0.89 -19.69
N GLU A 48 -13.93 0.85 -20.05
CA GLU A 48 -14.57 1.84 -20.89
C GLU A 48 -15.49 2.68 -19.99
N GLY A 49 -15.24 4.00 -19.93
CA GLY A 49 -16.05 5.00 -19.24
C GLY A 49 -16.84 5.88 -20.21
N GLU A 50 -17.50 6.91 -19.68
CA GLU A 50 -18.19 7.93 -20.51
C GLU A 50 -17.17 8.87 -21.18
N GLU A 51 -15.99 9.09 -20.54
CA GLU A 51 -14.90 9.89 -21.08
C GLU A 51 -13.98 9.03 -21.95
N GLU A 52 -13.66 9.51 -23.16
CA GLU A 52 -12.75 8.85 -24.09
C GLU A 52 -11.47 9.69 -24.29
N TYR A 53 -10.37 9.02 -24.58
CA TYR A 53 -9.13 9.71 -24.97
C TYR A 53 -9.26 10.29 -26.37
N ASP A 54 -8.83 11.55 -26.55
CA ASP A 54 -8.69 12.18 -27.86
C ASP A 54 -7.23 12.01 -28.36
N PRO A 55 -6.97 11.11 -29.32
CA PRO A 55 -5.63 10.88 -29.84
C PRO A 55 -5.01 12.12 -30.52
N GLU A 56 -5.83 13.02 -31.08
CA GLU A 56 -5.33 14.23 -31.74
C GLU A 56 -4.84 15.25 -30.71
N ALA A 57 -5.51 15.33 -29.55
CA ALA A 57 -5.15 16.24 -28.47
C ALA A 57 -3.91 15.80 -27.68
N LEU A 58 -3.61 14.48 -27.62
CA LEU A 58 -2.49 13.93 -26.83
C LEU A 58 -1.16 13.86 -27.59
N GLY A 59 -1.19 13.99 -28.93
CA GLY A 59 0.00 14.07 -29.74
C GLY A 59 0.42 12.74 -30.40
N LYS A 60 1.30 12.82 -31.41
CA LYS A 60 1.69 11.69 -32.26
C LYS A 60 2.59 10.66 -31.57
N ASN A 61 3.19 11.01 -30.47
CA ASN A 61 4.05 10.14 -29.66
C ASN A 61 3.26 9.31 -28.63
N VAL A 62 1.92 9.40 -28.62
CA VAL A 62 1.03 8.64 -27.75
C VAL A 62 0.30 7.57 -28.55
N SER A 63 0.39 6.34 -28.11
CA SER A 63 -0.32 5.18 -28.66
C SER A 63 -1.32 4.64 -27.63
N PHE A 64 -2.38 3.96 -28.10
CA PHE A 64 -3.45 3.43 -27.25
C PHE A 64 -3.58 1.94 -27.43
N ALA A 65 -3.93 1.26 -26.34
CA ALA A 65 -4.31 -0.15 -26.30
C ALA A 65 -5.37 -0.37 -25.23
N THR A 66 -6.14 -1.45 -25.36
CA THR A 66 -7.20 -1.80 -24.43
C THR A 66 -7.09 -3.25 -23.94
N PHE A 67 -7.56 -3.47 -22.73
CA PHE A 67 -7.85 -4.79 -22.18
C PHE A 67 -9.30 -4.83 -21.71
N ASP A 68 -10.13 -5.59 -22.38
CA ASP A 68 -11.57 -5.69 -22.10
C ASP A 68 -11.89 -6.75 -21.04
N ASP A 69 -10.88 -7.58 -20.70
CA ASP A 69 -11.03 -8.73 -19.81
C ASP A 69 -9.73 -8.96 -19.01
N GLU A 70 -9.90 -9.18 -17.71
CA GLU A 70 -8.81 -9.39 -16.75
C GLU A 70 -7.92 -10.59 -17.12
N GLN A 71 -8.49 -11.66 -17.68
CA GLN A 71 -7.72 -12.86 -18.04
C GLN A 71 -6.79 -12.62 -19.22
N SER A 72 -7.11 -11.63 -20.05
CA SER A 72 -6.29 -11.25 -21.19
C SER A 72 -5.05 -10.45 -20.81
N LEU A 73 -4.97 -9.95 -19.59
CA LEU A 73 -3.80 -9.24 -19.04
C LEU A 73 -2.69 -10.24 -18.73
N THR A 74 -1.71 -10.34 -19.62
CA THR A 74 -0.60 -11.28 -19.53
C THR A 74 0.74 -10.62 -19.88
N VAL A 75 1.84 -11.19 -19.38
CA VAL A 75 3.23 -10.74 -19.66
C VAL A 75 3.49 -10.62 -21.15
N ASP A 76 3.09 -11.66 -21.94
CA ASP A 76 3.33 -11.69 -23.38
C ASP A 76 2.56 -10.59 -24.12
N ARG A 77 1.29 -10.36 -23.72
CA ARG A 77 0.45 -9.36 -24.37
C ARG A 77 0.92 -7.94 -24.06
N LEU A 78 1.28 -7.65 -22.80
CA LEU A 78 1.88 -6.38 -22.42
C LEU A 78 3.19 -6.11 -23.16
N SER A 79 4.09 -7.09 -23.21
CA SER A 79 5.36 -6.99 -23.95
C SER A 79 5.14 -6.73 -25.44
N ALA A 80 4.16 -7.42 -26.04
CA ALA A 80 3.84 -7.25 -27.46
C ALA A 80 3.28 -5.84 -27.78
N MET A 81 2.42 -5.31 -26.89
CA MET A 81 1.83 -3.97 -27.04
C MET A 81 2.92 -2.89 -26.97
N VAL A 82 3.79 -2.95 -25.96
CA VAL A 82 4.91 -1.99 -25.80
C VAL A 82 5.85 -2.05 -26.99
N LYS A 83 6.21 -3.25 -27.43
CA LYS A 83 7.07 -3.43 -28.61
C LYS A 83 6.43 -2.86 -29.89
N ARG A 84 5.12 -3.08 -30.08
CA ARG A 84 4.38 -2.55 -31.25
C ARG A 84 4.31 -1.03 -31.24
N ALA A 85 4.04 -0.44 -30.06
CA ALA A 85 3.98 1.01 -29.86
C ALA A 85 5.37 1.66 -29.85
N LYS A 86 6.45 0.87 -29.69
CA LYS A 86 7.82 1.35 -29.40
C LYS A 86 7.82 2.30 -28.20
N ALA A 87 7.03 1.97 -27.19
CA ALA A 87 6.83 2.84 -26.06
C ALA A 87 8.05 2.84 -25.11
N ASP A 88 8.45 4.03 -24.70
CA ASP A 88 9.47 4.27 -23.68
C ASP A 88 8.85 4.36 -22.29
N VAL A 89 7.54 4.66 -22.22
CA VAL A 89 6.76 4.83 -21.00
C VAL A 89 5.38 4.21 -21.17
N VAL A 90 4.87 3.56 -20.13
CA VAL A 90 3.51 2.99 -20.10
C VAL A 90 2.67 3.73 -19.07
N VAL A 91 1.47 4.14 -19.46
CA VAL A 91 0.46 4.72 -18.61
C VAL A 91 -0.74 3.77 -18.58
N VAL A 92 -1.15 3.33 -17.41
CA VAL A 92 -2.22 2.33 -17.28
C VAL A 92 -3.41 2.94 -16.55
N GLU A 93 -4.55 3.00 -17.21
CA GLU A 93 -5.85 3.20 -16.58
C GLU A 93 -6.42 1.85 -16.19
N TYR A 94 -6.28 1.49 -14.91
CA TYR A 94 -6.62 0.16 -14.44
C TYR A 94 -8.11 0.06 -14.07
N ASN A 95 -8.69 -1.09 -14.35
CA ASN A 95 -10.08 -1.36 -14.03
C ASN A 95 -10.32 -1.41 -12.51
N GLY A 96 -11.28 -0.63 -12.04
CA GLY A 96 -11.58 -0.50 -10.62
C GLY A 96 -12.04 -1.79 -9.94
N MET A 97 -12.58 -2.74 -10.70
CA MET A 97 -13.09 -4.03 -10.19
C MET A 97 -12.05 -5.15 -10.18
N TRP A 98 -10.90 -4.98 -10.84
CA TRP A 98 -9.86 -5.99 -10.90
C TRP A 98 -8.89 -5.85 -9.72
N GLN A 99 -8.37 -6.97 -9.22
CA GLN A 99 -7.38 -7.01 -8.15
C GLN A 99 -6.00 -6.58 -8.66
N LEU A 100 -5.26 -5.79 -7.87
CA LEU A 100 -3.92 -5.32 -8.25
C LEU A 100 -2.89 -6.44 -8.39
N ASP A 101 -3.00 -7.50 -7.60
CA ASP A 101 -2.16 -8.69 -7.74
C ASP A 101 -2.16 -9.23 -9.17
N ARG A 102 -3.27 -9.12 -9.88
CA ARG A 102 -3.39 -9.56 -11.27
C ARG A 102 -2.49 -8.73 -12.18
N PHE A 103 -2.47 -7.42 -11.97
CA PHE A 103 -1.61 -6.52 -12.72
C PHE A 103 -0.13 -6.78 -12.45
N TYR A 104 0.26 -6.83 -11.18
CA TYR A 104 1.65 -7.06 -10.80
C TYR A 104 2.19 -8.40 -11.29
N ASN A 105 1.39 -9.46 -11.25
CA ASN A 105 1.75 -10.78 -11.77
C ASN A 105 1.85 -10.82 -13.31
N ALA A 106 1.26 -9.87 -14.01
CA ALA A 106 1.31 -9.75 -15.47
C ALA A 106 2.42 -8.82 -15.96
N LEU A 107 3.14 -8.14 -15.07
CA LEU A 107 4.23 -7.24 -15.47
C LEU A 107 5.44 -8.02 -16.00
N PRO A 108 5.99 -7.65 -17.17
CA PRO A 108 7.30 -8.13 -17.62
C PRO A 108 8.42 -7.70 -16.64
N GLU A 109 9.51 -8.49 -16.56
CA GLU A 109 10.63 -8.26 -15.64
C GLU A 109 11.30 -6.88 -15.76
N ASN A 110 11.25 -6.29 -16.95
CA ASN A 110 11.84 -4.97 -17.21
C ASN A 110 10.84 -3.81 -17.05
N PHE A 111 9.61 -4.05 -16.58
CA PHE A 111 8.66 -3.00 -16.30
C PHE A 111 8.75 -2.64 -14.82
N MET A 112 8.82 -1.33 -14.53
CA MET A 112 8.90 -0.81 -13.17
C MET A 112 7.73 0.15 -12.93
N VAL A 113 6.90 -0.15 -11.95
CA VAL A 113 5.88 0.81 -11.50
C VAL A 113 6.59 1.96 -10.79
N TYR A 114 6.61 3.12 -11.43
CA TYR A 114 7.25 4.34 -10.91
C TYR A 114 6.31 5.10 -10.00
N GLN A 115 5.03 5.06 -10.30
CA GLN A 115 4.03 5.72 -9.48
C GLN A 115 2.69 5.00 -9.59
N GLU A 116 2.03 4.80 -8.46
CA GLU A 116 0.68 4.30 -8.36
C GLU A 116 -0.22 5.38 -7.74
N ILE A 117 -1.22 5.81 -8.50
CA ILE A 117 -2.13 6.89 -8.11
C ILE A 117 -3.54 6.33 -8.02
N PHE A 118 -4.17 6.48 -6.86
CA PHE A 118 -5.57 6.15 -6.65
C PHE A 118 -6.42 7.41 -6.84
N ILE A 119 -7.36 7.38 -7.79
CA ILE A 119 -8.28 8.48 -8.07
C ILE A 119 -9.68 8.09 -7.63
N ALA A 120 -10.31 8.96 -6.86
CA ALA A 120 -11.64 8.72 -6.31
C ALA A 120 -12.51 9.97 -6.33
N ASP A 121 -13.76 9.80 -6.71
CA ASP A 121 -14.79 10.81 -6.52
C ASP A 121 -15.12 10.95 -5.04
N SER A 122 -14.87 12.12 -4.47
CA SER A 122 -15.08 12.42 -3.04
C SER A 122 -16.51 12.19 -2.58
N THR A 123 -17.48 12.26 -3.50
CA THR A 123 -18.92 12.11 -3.21
C THR A 123 -19.37 10.65 -3.18
N THR A 124 -18.66 9.74 -3.84
CA THR A 124 -19.06 8.33 -3.99
C THR A 124 -18.16 7.33 -3.28
N ILE A 125 -16.91 7.69 -2.98
CA ILE A 125 -15.90 6.77 -2.43
C ILE A 125 -16.34 6.11 -1.12
N MET A 126 -17.04 6.82 -0.26
CA MET A 126 -17.52 6.26 1.01
C MET A 126 -18.59 5.18 0.79
N GLY A 127 -19.37 5.29 -0.30
CA GLY A 127 -20.27 4.23 -0.75
C GLY A 127 -19.51 2.98 -1.21
N TYR A 128 -18.45 3.15 -2.00
CA TYR A 128 -17.55 2.04 -2.37
C TYR A 128 -16.87 1.42 -1.15
N ASN A 129 -16.36 2.24 -0.23
CA ASN A 129 -15.75 1.75 1.00
C ASN A 129 -16.73 0.93 1.87
N SER A 130 -18.01 1.29 1.88
CA SER A 130 -19.03 0.57 2.65
C SER A 130 -19.45 -0.76 2.01
N ASN A 131 -19.47 -0.84 0.67
CA ASN A 131 -19.99 -2.00 -0.07
C ASN A 131 -18.91 -2.89 -0.67
N MET A 132 -17.74 -2.34 -1.00
CA MET A 132 -16.64 -3.02 -1.69
C MET A 132 -15.29 -2.73 -1.03
N ARG A 133 -15.26 -2.74 0.32
CA ARG A 133 -14.08 -2.32 1.10
C ARG A 133 -12.80 -3.05 0.69
N SER A 134 -12.87 -4.33 0.36
CA SER A 134 -11.69 -5.10 -0.08
C SER A 134 -11.02 -4.52 -1.32
N LEU A 135 -11.81 -4.01 -2.28
CA LEU A 135 -11.27 -3.34 -3.48
C LEU A 135 -10.69 -1.96 -3.16
N VAL A 136 -11.31 -1.21 -2.24
CA VAL A 136 -10.75 0.07 -1.76
C VAL A 136 -9.41 -0.15 -1.06
N VAL A 137 -9.34 -1.15 -0.18
CA VAL A 137 -8.10 -1.53 0.52
C VAL A 137 -7.03 -1.98 -0.47
N ASP A 138 -7.38 -2.83 -1.45
CA ASP A 138 -6.49 -3.28 -2.51
C ASP A 138 -5.80 -2.10 -3.23
N LYS A 139 -6.59 -1.11 -3.66
CA LYS A 139 -6.08 0.06 -4.39
C LYS A 139 -5.27 1.04 -3.52
N LEU A 140 -5.61 1.17 -2.24
CA LEU A 140 -4.93 2.09 -1.33
C LEU A 140 -3.68 1.50 -0.67
N THR A 141 -3.50 0.18 -0.68
CA THR A 141 -2.40 -0.48 0.04
C THR A 141 -1.02 -0.11 -0.52
N SER A 142 -0.89 -0.03 -1.84
CA SER A 142 0.36 0.26 -2.55
C SER A 142 0.41 1.67 -3.13
N CYS A 143 -0.71 2.40 -3.15
CA CYS A 143 -0.73 3.71 -3.76
C CYS A 143 0.22 4.70 -3.06
N GLU A 144 0.90 5.50 -3.85
CA GLU A 144 1.77 6.57 -3.37
C GLU A 144 1.02 7.90 -3.22
N MET A 145 -0.09 8.04 -3.96
CA MET A 145 -0.93 9.23 -3.93
C MET A 145 -2.40 8.85 -4.07
N ALA A 146 -3.23 9.37 -3.18
CA ALA A 146 -4.68 9.30 -3.26
C ALA A 146 -5.22 10.68 -3.63
N VAL A 147 -5.88 10.78 -4.77
CA VAL A 147 -6.50 12.00 -5.29
C VAL A 147 -8.02 11.89 -5.10
N PHE A 148 -8.58 12.76 -4.28
CA PHE A 148 -10.02 12.91 -4.14
C PHE A 148 -10.48 14.11 -4.96
N ASN A 149 -11.12 13.85 -6.08
CA ASN A 149 -11.62 14.92 -6.96
C ASN A 149 -13.06 15.34 -6.63
N ARG A 150 -13.56 16.34 -7.37
CA ARG A 150 -14.89 16.93 -7.24
C ARG A 150 -15.19 17.43 -5.83
N THR A 151 -14.14 17.79 -5.09
CA THR A 151 -14.30 18.34 -3.74
C THR A 151 -14.90 19.75 -3.77
N ASP A 152 -15.48 20.14 -2.66
CA ASP A 152 -15.96 21.49 -2.39
C ASP A 152 -15.81 21.82 -0.90
N LYS A 153 -16.31 23.01 -0.52
CA LYS A 153 -16.23 23.51 0.86
C LYS A 153 -16.93 22.63 1.91
N ASP A 154 -17.90 21.81 1.49
CA ASP A 154 -18.72 20.96 2.34
C ASP A 154 -18.16 19.51 2.37
N THR A 155 -17.09 19.23 1.62
CA THR A 155 -16.44 17.90 1.60
C THR A 155 -15.81 17.58 2.95
N ASP A 156 -16.18 16.44 3.53
CA ASP A 156 -15.60 15.94 4.78
C ASP A 156 -14.20 15.35 4.54
N LYS A 157 -13.19 16.24 4.42
CA LYS A 157 -11.79 15.87 4.24
C LYS A 157 -11.25 15.01 5.37
N GLU A 158 -11.75 15.19 6.61
CA GLU A 158 -11.32 14.38 7.76
C GLU A 158 -11.70 12.91 7.60
N THR A 159 -12.90 12.63 7.12
CA THR A 159 -13.34 11.25 6.83
C THR A 159 -12.54 10.63 5.69
N LEU A 160 -12.25 11.38 4.62
CA LEU A 160 -11.40 10.91 3.51
C LEU A 160 -9.95 10.66 3.95
N HIS A 161 -9.39 11.55 4.75
CA HIS A 161 -8.08 11.37 5.37
C HIS A 161 -8.03 10.07 6.20
N LYS A 162 -8.98 9.89 7.10
CA LYS A 162 -9.08 8.67 7.94
C LYS A 162 -9.20 7.40 7.11
N LEU A 163 -9.94 7.44 6.00
CA LEU A 163 -10.05 6.30 5.08
C LEU A 163 -8.67 5.89 4.56
N VAL A 164 -7.88 6.84 4.05
CA VAL A 164 -6.53 6.55 3.54
C VAL A 164 -5.61 6.10 4.67
N ARG A 165 -5.58 6.85 5.78
CA ARG A 165 -4.68 6.57 6.92
C ARG A 165 -4.96 5.24 7.61
N ALA A 166 -6.22 4.77 7.58
CA ALA A 166 -6.56 3.42 8.03
C ALA A 166 -5.94 2.31 7.15
N ILE A 167 -5.49 2.62 5.93
CA ILE A 167 -4.95 1.65 4.98
C ILE A 167 -3.47 1.90 4.70
N SER A 168 -3.09 3.13 4.41
CA SER A 168 -1.72 3.55 4.13
C SER A 168 -1.36 4.85 4.88
N ARG A 169 -0.26 4.82 5.63
CA ARG A 169 0.28 6.02 6.30
C ARG A 169 1.25 6.79 5.39
N LYS A 170 1.76 6.15 4.34
CA LYS A 170 2.73 6.73 3.41
C LYS A 170 2.10 7.51 2.26
N ALA A 171 0.91 7.10 1.82
CA ALA A 171 0.26 7.72 0.67
C ALA A 171 0.08 9.23 0.88
N ASN A 172 0.50 10.01 -0.09
CA ASN A 172 0.15 11.42 -0.15
C ASN A 172 -1.36 11.54 -0.45
N ILE A 173 -2.02 12.50 0.18
CA ILE A 173 -3.43 12.75 -0.06
C ILE A 173 -3.55 14.14 -0.65
N CYS A 174 -4.32 14.27 -1.72
CA CYS A 174 -4.69 15.57 -2.27
C CYS A 174 -6.17 15.60 -2.66
N TYR A 175 -6.67 16.80 -2.71
CA TYR A 175 -8.06 17.14 -3.01
C TYR A 175 -8.08 18.06 -4.22
N GLU A 176 -8.81 17.66 -5.27
CA GLU A 176 -9.05 18.46 -6.46
C GLU A 176 -10.49 18.99 -6.40
N ASP A 177 -10.65 20.29 -6.48
CA ASP A 177 -11.97 20.88 -6.53
C ASP A 177 -12.59 20.83 -7.94
N LYS A 178 -13.83 21.32 -8.08
CA LYS A 178 -14.54 21.37 -9.37
C LYS A 178 -13.92 22.31 -10.39
N ALA A 179 -13.04 23.21 -9.97
CA ALA A 179 -12.30 24.13 -10.84
C ALA A 179 -10.93 23.53 -11.27
N GLY A 180 -10.52 22.39 -10.70
CA GLY A 180 -9.22 21.76 -10.96
C GLY A 180 -8.11 22.26 -10.05
N GLU A 181 -8.44 23.04 -9.00
CA GLU A 181 -7.45 23.46 -8.02
C GLU A 181 -7.11 22.32 -7.07
N ILE A 182 -5.80 22.06 -6.89
CA ILE A 182 -5.30 20.96 -6.07
C ILE A 182 -4.79 21.50 -4.74
N GLU A 183 -5.27 20.90 -3.66
CA GLU A 183 -4.82 21.13 -2.29
C GLU A 183 -4.27 19.83 -1.71
N PHE A 184 -3.06 19.87 -1.14
CA PHE A 184 -2.52 18.74 -0.41
C PHE A 184 -3.10 18.67 1.00
N ASP A 185 -3.33 17.46 1.46
CA ASP A 185 -3.80 17.18 2.82
C ASP A 185 -2.81 17.69 3.87
N GLN A 186 -3.31 18.42 4.85
CA GLN A 186 -2.52 19.01 5.95
C GLN A 186 -2.96 18.47 7.32
N ILE A 187 -3.84 17.48 7.33
CA ILE A 187 -4.33 16.88 8.58
C ILE A 187 -3.18 16.08 9.22
N GLU A 188 -2.84 16.45 10.44
CA GLU A 188 -1.84 15.73 11.20
C GLU A 188 -2.38 14.37 11.66
N ASP A 189 -1.55 13.34 11.59
CA ASP A 189 -1.88 11.97 11.99
C ASP A 189 -0.80 11.46 12.97
N PRO A 190 -0.80 11.97 14.21
CA PRO A 190 0.17 11.60 15.21
C PRO A 190 0.01 10.11 15.58
N LEU A 191 1.14 9.49 15.95
CA LEU A 191 1.09 8.15 16.53
C LEU A 191 0.38 8.21 17.89
N PRO A 192 -0.47 7.20 18.23
CA PRO A 192 -1.22 7.19 19.49
C PRO A 192 -0.32 6.88 20.71
N PHE A 193 0.99 6.77 20.50
CA PHE A 193 2.00 6.52 21.53
C PHE A 193 3.22 7.43 21.31
N ASP A 194 3.94 7.73 22.40
CA ASP A 194 5.16 8.55 22.33
C ASP A 194 6.34 7.72 21.82
N ILE A 195 6.70 7.94 20.56
CA ILE A 195 7.85 7.27 19.93
C ILE A 195 9.19 7.66 20.54
N ASN A 196 9.28 8.75 21.31
CA ASN A 196 10.51 9.23 21.94
C ASN A 196 10.60 8.80 23.42
N ALA A 197 9.62 8.08 23.92
CA ALA A 197 9.66 7.53 25.27
C ALA A 197 10.84 6.56 25.46
N PRO A 198 11.46 6.45 26.64
CA PRO A 198 12.50 5.46 26.91
C PRO A 198 12.06 4.01 26.66
N VAL A 199 10.78 3.73 26.89
CA VAL A 199 10.08 2.51 26.47
C VAL A 199 8.79 2.94 25.80
N ILE A 200 8.64 2.58 24.54
CA ILE A 200 7.43 2.86 23.77
C ILE A 200 6.38 1.84 24.15
N GLU A 201 5.43 2.25 25.01
CA GLU A 201 4.32 1.39 25.45
C GLU A 201 3.21 1.38 24.38
N ILE A 202 3.03 0.23 23.75
CA ILE A 202 1.99 0.01 22.74
C ILE A 202 0.79 -0.65 23.42
N LYS A 203 -0.33 0.05 23.48
CA LYS A 203 -1.57 -0.49 24.00
C LYS A 203 -2.18 -1.50 23.03
N ASP A 204 -3.16 -2.28 23.53
CA ASP A 204 -3.78 -3.32 22.70
C ASP A 204 -4.51 -2.74 21.49
N GLU A 205 -5.19 -1.61 21.63
CA GLU A 205 -5.86 -0.88 20.55
C GLU A 205 -4.90 -0.31 19.53
N ASP A 206 -3.66 0.01 19.92
CA ASP A 206 -2.68 0.69 19.08
C ASP A 206 -1.79 -0.26 18.28
N PHE A 207 -1.88 -1.58 18.54
CA PHE A 207 -0.96 -2.56 17.95
C PHE A 207 -0.98 -2.58 16.41
N ALA A 208 -2.14 -2.43 15.79
CA ALA A 208 -2.25 -2.43 14.34
C ALA A 208 -1.53 -1.21 13.73
N ILE A 209 -1.72 -0.02 14.33
CA ILE A 209 -1.05 1.22 13.92
C ILE A 209 0.47 1.09 14.11
N PHE A 210 0.91 0.61 15.27
CA PHE A 210 2.32 0.35 15.55
C PHE A 210 2.95 -0.58 14.51
N TYR A 211 2.33 -1.73 14.25
CA TYR A 211 2.90 -2.71 13.31
C TYR A 211 2.99 -2.16 11.89
N ARG A 212 1.99 -1.40 11.45
CA ARG A 212 2.01 -0.75 10.14
C ARG A 212 3.11 0.28 10.04
N ASP A 213 3.17 1.23 10.99
CA ASP A 213 4.19 2.28 10.99
C ASP A 213 5.61 1.68 11.08
N LEU A 214 5.80 0.63 11.90
CA LEU A 214 7.03 -0.15 11.97
C LEU A 214 7.42 -0.78 10.61
N SER A 215 6.43 -1.33 9.89
CA SER A 215 6.66 -1.98 8.60
C SER A 215 6.93 -0.98 7.48
N GLU A 216 6.35 0.20 7.55
CA GLU A 216 6.49 1.27 6.55
C GLU A 216 7.78 2.07 6.75
N ASP A 217 8.20 2.31 8.00
CA ASP A 217 9.42 3.06 8.32
C ASP A 217 10.09 2.52 9.58
N PHE A 218 10.83 1.41 9.41
CA PHE A 218 11.57 0.78 10.50
C PHE A 218 12.63 1.73 11.11
N SER A 219 13.17 2.68 10.35
CA SER A 219 14.22 3.57 10.82
C SER A 219 13.83 4.37 12.07
N LYS A 220 12.53 4.67 12.23
CA LYS A 220 11.96 5.33 13.42
C LYS A 220 12.13 4.52 14.70
N TYR A 221 12.22 3.19 14.59
CA TYR A 221 12.20 2.24 15.71
C TYR A 221 13.54 1.56 15.96
N ASN A 222 14.49 1.67 15.03
CA ASN A 222 15.78 1.03 15.14
C ASN A 222 16.53 1.50 16.38
N GLY A 223 16.95 0.56 17.25
CA GLY A 223 17.60 0.83 18.53
C GLY A 223 16.65 1.26 19.65
N LYS A 224 15.34 1.37 19.41
CA LYS A 224 14.35 1.75 20.44
C LYS A 224 13.80 0.56 21.19
N THR A 225 13.42 0.78 22.43
CA THR A 225 12.77 -0.22 23.27
C THR A 225 11.27 -0.07 23.17
N VAL A 226 10.58 -1.17 22.85
CA VAL A 226 9.12 -1.25 22.75
C VAL A 226 8.57 -2.26 23.74
N SER A 227 7.34 -2.05 24.19
CA SER A 227 6.61 -2.95 25.08
C SER A 227 5.19 -3.14 24.56
N PHE A 228 4.79 -4.39 24.31
CA PHE A 228 3.45 -4.72 23.82
C PHE A 228 2.99 -6.10 24.22
N ARG A 229 1.70 -6.35 24.09
CA ARG A 229 1.08 -7.66 24.27
C ARG A 229 0.89 -8.36 22.94
N GLY A 230 1.33 -9.63 22.84
CA GLY A 230 1.22 -10.40 21.62
C GLY A 230 1.04 -11.89 21.83
N ILE A 231 0.72 -12.57 20.75
CA ILE A 231 0.63 -14.02 20.67
C ILE A 231 1.98 -14.57 20.18
N VAL A 232 2.47 -15.60 20.82
CA VAL A 232 3.69 -16.31 20.43
C VAL A 232 3.40 -17.23 19.26
N ALA A 233 4.26 -17.21 18.25
CA ALA A 233 4.33 -18.22 17.21
C ALA A 233 5.76 -18.81 17.17
N LEU A 234 5.84 -20.13 17.30
CA LEU A 234 7.10 -20.88 17.16
C LEU A 234 7.15 -21.44 15.75
N ASP A 235 8.22 -21.16 15.05
CA ASP A 235 8.48 -21.66 13.70
C ASP A 235 9.78 -22.46 13.66
N LYS A 236 9.80 -23.52 12.85
CA LYS A 236 10.97 -24.39 12.69
C LYS A 236 12.13 -23.73 11.93
N ALA A 237 11.83 -22.70 11.13
CA ALA A 237 12.83 -21.90 10.43
C ALA A 237 13.61 -20.99 11.38
N LEU A 238 13.06 -20.68 12.57
CA LEU A 238 13.72 -19.81 13.53
C LEU A 238 14.80 -20.56 14.32
N PRO A 239 15.95 -19.91 14.60
CA PRO A 239 16.99 -20.47 15.44
C PRO A 239 16.48 -20.76 16.86
N LYS A 240 17.15 -21.69 17.55
CA LYS A 240 16.81 -22.00 18.94
C LYS A 240 16.89 -20.75 19.82
N GLY A 241 15.84 -20.52 20.61
CA GLY A 241 15.73 -19.33 21.46
C GLY A 241 15.10 -18.11 20.77
N HIS A 242 14.65 -18.27 19.52
CA HIS A 242 13.89 -17.26 18.80
C HIS A 242 12.41 -17.68 18.71
N PHE A 243 11.55 -16.70 18.60
CA PHE A 243 10.11 -16.88 18.39
C PHE A 243 9.54 -15.67 17.66
N ALA A 244 8.40 -15.78 17.04
CA ALA A 244 7.66 -14.62 16.57
C ALA A 244 6.64 -14.19 17.63
N VAL A 245 6.46 -12.88 17.79
CA VAL A 245 5.47 -12.31 18.70
C VAL A 245 4.72 -11.18 18.01
N GLY A 246 3.40 -11.26 18.04
CA GLY A 246 2.55 -10.30 17.35
C GLY A 246 1.08 -10.55 17.60
N ARG A 247 0.22 -10.07 16.70
CA ARG A 247 -1.23 -10.24 16.81
C ARG A 247 -1.86 -10.55 15.46
N HIS A 248 -3.07 -11.05 15.50
CA HIS A 248 -3.92 -11.04 14.32
C HIS A 248 -4.41 -9.60 14.08
N ILE A 249 -4.27 -9.14 12.85
CA ILE A 249 -4.72 -7.80 12.42
C ILE A 249 -5.78 -7.98 11.36
N MET A 250 -6.85 -7.20 11.47
CA MET A 250 -7.90 -7.08 10.47
C MET A 250 -7.84 -5.68 9.84
N THR A 251 -7.73 -5.61 8.53
CA THR A 251 -7.73 -4.34 7.79
C THR A 251 -9.13 -3.96 7.33
N CYS A 252 -9.84 -4.89 6.70
CA CYS A 252 -11.14 -4.60 6.10
C CYS A 252 -12.27 -5.51 6.58
N CYS A 253 -12.05 -6.81 6.73
CA CYS A 253 -13.09 -7.76 7.09
C CYS A 253 -12.51 -9.04 7.69
N GLN A 254 -13.37 -9.94 8.14
CA GLN A 254 -12.93 -11.20 8.76
C GLN A 254 -12.08 -12.09 7.84
N ALA A 255 -12.24 -11.96 6.52
CA ALA A 255 -11.51 -12.78 5.55
C ALA A 255 -10.03 -12.36 5.42
N ASP A 256 -9.68 -11.12 5.77
CA ASP A 256 -8.30 -10.60 5.69
C ASP A 256 -7.52 -10.69 7.01
N ILE A 257 -8.09 -11.33 8.03
CA ILE A 257 -7.40 -11.49 9.32
C ILE A 257 -6.12 -12.29 9.11
N THR A 258 -4.97 -11.64 9.33
CA THR A 258 -3.65 -12.25 9.21
C THR A 258 -2.85 -12.05 10.49
N TYR A 259 -2.01 -13.04 10.84
CA TYR A 259 -1.05 -12.87 11.91
C TYR A 259 0.10 -11.97 11.45
N ARG A 260 0.37 -10.93 12.20
CA ARG A 260 1.47 -9.98 11.97
C ARG A 260 2.29 -9.85 13.25
N GLY A 261 3.62 -9.89 13.12
CA GLY A 261 4.49 -9.80 14.28
C GLY A 261 5.95 -9.68 13.89
N VAL A 262 6.79 -9.54 14.90
CA VAL A 262 8.25 -9.42 14.76
C VAL A 262 8.92 -10.67 15.31
N VAL A 263 10.08 -10.97 14.74
CA VAL A 263 10.96 -12.01 15.30
C VAL A 263 11.57 -11.48 16.60
N ALA A 264 11.55 -12.30 17.64
CA ALA A 264 12.11 -11.99 18.95
C ALA A 264 13.18 -13.02 19.32
N LYS A 265 14.25 -12.57 19.99
CA LYS A 265 15.34 -13.41 20.47
C LYS A 265 15.60 -13.15 21.95
N GLY A 266 16.00 -14.20 22.70
CA GLY A 266 16.33 -14.05 24.11
C GLY A 266 15.17 -14.31 25.06
N MET A 267 14.41 -15.40 24.86
CA MET A 267 13.25 -15.72 25.71
C MET A 267 13.61 -16.08 27.18
N GLY A 268 14.90 -16.05 27.54
CA GLY A 268 15.35 -16.40 28.91
C GLY A 268 15.06 -17.86 29.27
N SER A 269 14.59 -18.08 30.50
CA SER A 269 14.23 -19.42 31.00
C SER A 269 12.76 -19.80 30.73
N LEU A 270 11.96 -18.91 30.16
CA LEU A 270 10.53 -19.12 29.94
C LEU A 270 10.31 -20.14 28.82
N LYS A 271 9.48 -21.16 29.10
CA LYS A 271 9.11 -22.17 28.08
C LYS A 271 7.82 -21.71 27.39
N LEU A 272 7.99 -20.99 26.29
CA LEU A 272 6.88 -20.51 25.47
C LEU A 272 6.32 -21.61 24.57
N LYS A 273 5.02 -21.53 24.30
CA LYS A 273 4.30 -22.36 23.34
C LYS A 273 3.62 -21.47 22.32
N THR A 274 3.43 -21.99 21.11
CA THR A 274 2.59 -21.33 20.09
C THR A 274 1.20 -21.08 20.67
N ARG A 275 0.68 -19.86 20.47
CA ARG A 275 -0.56 -19.29 20.99
C ARG A 275 -0.54 -18.83 22.46
N ASP A 276 0.60 -18.88 23.12
CA ASP A 276 0.72 -18.22 24.42
C ASP A 276 0.59 -16.70 24.25
N TRP A 277 -0.11 -16.06 25.16
CA TRP A 277 -0.16 -14.60 25.24
C TRP A 277 0.92 -14.10 26.21
N VAL A 278 1.72 -13.18 25.72
CA VAL A 278 2.81 -12.59 26.49
C VAL A 278 2.76 -11.06 26.40
N LYS A 279 3.21 -10.40 27.48
CA LYS A 279 3.70 -9.03 27.39
C LYS A 279 5.20 -9.10 27.19
N VAL A 280 5.70 -8.54 26.10
CA VAL A 280 7.12 -8.52 25.76
C VAL A 280 7.63 -7.08 25.79
N THR A 281 8.82 -6.89 26.36
CA THR A 281 9.59 -5.65 26.26
C THR A 281 10.96 -5.97 25.71
N GLY A 282 11.42 -5.21 24.72
CA GLY A 282 12.70 -5.46 24.08
C GLY A 282 13.13 -4.32 23.17
N THR A 283 14.37 -4.37 22.71
CA THR A 283 14.94 -3.41 21.79
C THR A 283 14.84 -3.93 20.37
N LEU A 284 14.28 -3.13 19.48
CA LEU A 284 14.18 -3.42 18.04
C LEU A 284 15.50 -3.09 17.34
N ASN A 285 16.01 -4.02 16.57
CA ASN A 285 17.18 -3.84 15.73
C ASN A 285 16.94 -4.41 14.35
N GLU A 286 17.64 -3.90 13.37
CA GLU A 286 17.63 -4.43 12.01
C GLU A 286 18.58 -5.60 11.91
N GLU A 287 18.07 -6.81 11.70
CA GLU A 287 18.87 -8.03 11.63
C GLU A 287 18.33 -9.01 10.58
N PHE A 288 19.20 -9.81 10.02
CA PHE A 288 18.78 -10.92 9.16
C PHE A 288 17.99 -11.97 9.95
N SER A 289 16.88 -12.41 9.40
CA SER A 289 16.11 -13.52 9.96
C SER A 289 15.74 -14.54 8.88
N PRO A 290 15.94 -15.84 9.13
CA PRO A 290 15.49 -16.89 8.21
C PRO A 290 13.98 -16.88 7.95
N LEU A 291 13.18 -16.35 8.88
CA LEU A 291 11.73 -16.24 8.71
C LEU A 291 11.35 -15.16 7.67
N TYR A 292 12.11 -14.08 7.62
CA TYR A 292 11.93 -13.02 6.62
C TYR A 292 12.62 -13.35 5.30
N GLN A 293 13.63 -14.25 5.32
CA GLN A 293 14.58 -14.49 4.23
C GLN A 293 15.37 -13.23 3.84
N ASP A 294 15.35 -12.22 4.70
CA ASP A 294 15.96 -10.90 4.51
C ASP A 294 16.27 -10.27 5.87
N VAL A 295 16.77 -9.05 5.83
CA VAL A 295 16.95 -8.16 6.98
C VAL A 295 15.61 -7.55 7.35
N GLY A 296 15.34 -7.48 8.65
CA GLY A 296 14.07 -6.91 9.14
C GLY A 296 14.07 -6.72 10.66
N PRO A 297 12.94 -6.33 11.25
CA PRO A 297 12.83 -6.00 12.66
C PRO A 297 12.99 -7.25 13.55
N VAL A 298 14.05 -7.29 14.34
CA VAL A 298 14.28 -8.31 15.36
C VAL A 298 14.28 -7.68 16.74
N LEU A 299 13.42 -8.17 17.62
CA LEU A 299 13.27 -7.72 19.00
C LEU A 299 14.24 -8.48 19.91
N THR A 300 15.26 -7.81 20.42
CA THR A 300 16.10 -8.35 21.51
C THR A 300 15.34 -8.20 22.83
N VAL A 301 14.87 -9.31 23.37
CA VAL A 301 13.99 -9.35 24.55
C VAL A 301 14.75 -8.94 25.80
N LEU A 302 14.21 -7.95 26.51
CA LEU A 302 14.63 -7.53 27.83
C LEU A 302 13.81 -8.20 28.93
N SER A 303 12.48 -8.29 28.71
CA SER A 303 11.58 -9.05 29.57
C SER A 303 10.44 -9.68 28.75
N VAL A 304 9.98 -10.83 29.22
CA VAL A 304 8.80 -11.50 28.67
C VAL A 304 8.02 -12.13 29.83
N GLU A 305 6.72 -11.86 29.88
CA GLU A 305 5.83 -12.32 30.96
C GLU A 305 4.57 -12.91 30.35
N MET A 306 4.11 -14.02 30.94
CA MET A 306 2.82 -14.60 30.54
C MET A 306 1.69 -13.65 30.91
N THR A 307 0.75 -13.46 30.01
CA THR A 307 -0.42 -12.60 30.23
C THR A 307 -1.71 -13.25 29.74
N GLY A 308 -2.85 -12.70 30.11
CA GLY A 308 -4.14 -13.08 29.52
C GLY A 308 -4.36 -12.43 28.17
N LYS A 309 -5.37 -12.92 27.44
CA LYS A 309 -5.84 -12.30 26.20
C LYS A 309 -6.33 -10.87 26.47
N PRO A 310 -6.16 -9.93 25.52
CA PRO A 310 -6.83 -8.64 25.57
C PRO A 310 -8.34 -8.79 25.35
N ALA A 311 -9.11 -7.75 25.67
CA ALA A 311 -10.55 -7.74 25.41
C ALA A 311 -10.87 -7.89 23.91
N GLN A 312 -10.04 -7.29 23.06
CA GLN A 312 -10.08 -7.43 21.60
C GLN A 312 -8.88 -8.24 21.16
N GLU A 313 -9.08 -9.51 20.75
CA GLU A 313 -7.99 -10.39 20.33
C GLU A 313 -7.42 -9.99 18.95
N VAL A 314 -8.26 -9.56 18.04
CA VAL A 314 -7.87 -9.08 16.72
C VAL A 314 -7.68 -7.58 16.77
N ALA A 315 -6.48 -7.11 16.43
CA ALA A 315 -6.19 -5.70 16.35
C ALA A 315 -6.79 -5.08 15.09
N THR A 316 -7.27 -3.86 15.16
CA THR A 316 -7.85 -3.10 14.06
C THR A 316 -7.23 -1.71 14.01
N PHE A 317 -7.53 -0.95 12.96
CA PHE A 317 -7.04 0.43 12.79
C PHE A 317 -8.02 1.49 13.29
N TYR A 318 -9.10 1.08 13.95
CA TYR A 318 -10.18 1.95 14.52
C TYR A 318 -10.77 1.34 15.77
#